data_678e85567ff50bf3e5fe67b5387c9cd1
#
_entry.id   678e85567ff50bf3e5fe67b5387c9cd1
#
_cell.length_a   1.000
_cell.length_b   1.000
_cell.length_c   1.000
_cell.angle_alpha   90.00
_cell.angle_beta   90.00
_cell.angle_gamma   90.00
#
_symmetry.space_group_name_H-M   'P 1'
#
loop_
_entity.id
_entity.type
_entity.pdbx_description
1 polymer ?
#
loop_
_entity_poly.entity_id
_entity_poly.type
_entity_poly.pdbx_seq_one_letter_code
_entity_poly.pdbx_strand_id
1 'polypeptide(L)'
;MLTEIYCDKFKTGGKDGQIRPAINFDAGLNVVEGSDNGSNSIGKSTFLMIIDFCFGGNDYVNVLKDVDKNVGPHTIFFTFSFDKHYFFARKTDEKDFVYICNQGYVFTDQKLYINDFCEFLREKYNIPVLDLTFRSIVSRFMRIYNRQNLNELLPLRAHDNETEKQSLLEMTKMFNLYEPLKELTRISDEASEMDSTFSKAQEYKFIPRINATEFKDNEKRIESLRLEAETLADRSERGLLDLPVEKAEQIARLKEQISALKRNRSRFYNQLNAYKQDNGYEIVGLKSDFSELSEYFNNVNVENLIQIEEFHKKITSILRKEIKSSIQEMWDNINLLNEAIKGLENELADIQQTTNVSRVILKSYYTIEREIENLEKANELYIKKGDWHKDAQEKEKSLTEKTAVQIATLIAKINAKMLEINKEYYKNETNSPILAIPSPKKYLFETPDDLGTGCRYKGMITLDMAVLQLSSLPVLAHDSLMFVQMSYPRVERTFKLYNQISNKQIFVAVDRTTNLNDESREIIKSHTKLYLSPDGNELFGWYWGKPKEV
;
A
#
# COMPACT_ATOMS: atom_id res chain seq x y z
N MET A 1 8.73 12.78 -22.32
CA MET A 1 8.28 11.50 -22.90
C MET A 1 9.46 10.67 -23.35
N LEU A 2 9.30 9.34 -23.47
CA LEU A 2 10.34 8.45 -24.00
C LEU A 2 10.57 8.75 -25.48
N THR A 3 11.80 9.02 -25.87
CA THR A 3 12.12 9.42 -27.26
C THR A 3 13.02 8.44 -27.98
N GLU A 4 13.78 7.60 -27.25
CA GLU A 4 14.72 6.69 -27.88
C GLU A 4 14.97 5.46 -27.02
N ILE A 5 15.14 4.30 -27.64
CA ILE A 5 15.68 3.07 -27.03
C ILE A 5 16.81 2.52 -27.91
N TYR A 6 17.91 2.12 -27.27
CA TYR A 6 19.04 1.47 -27.91
C TYR A 6 19.53 0.27 -27.10
N CYS A 7 19.93 -0.80 -27.79
CA CYS A 7 20.59 -1.95 -27.17
C CYS A 7 21.50 -2.61 -28.20
N ASP A 8 22.72 -2.96 -27.80
CA ASP A 8 23.69 -3.64 -28.63
C ASP A 8 23.32 -5.10 -29.00
N LYS A 9 22.32 -5.64 -28.28
CA LYS A 9 21.77 -6.98 -28.58
C LYS A 9 20.62 -6.93 -29.59
N PHE A 10 20.08 -5.77 -29.91
CA PHE A 10 19.10 -5.66 -31.00
C PHE A 10 19.82 -5.81 -32.33
N LYS A 11 19.49 -6.87 -33.07
CA LYS A 11 20.21 -7.22 -34.29
C LYS A 11 19.29 -7.42 -35.48
N THR A 12 19.85 -7.29 -36.67
CA THR A 12 19.20 -7.62 -37.93
C THR A 12 20.19 -8.38 -38.80
N GLY A 13 19.73 -9.32 -39.63
CA GLY A 13 20.57 -10.15 -40.47
C GLY A 13 21.12 -11.40 -39.76
N GLY A 14 20.42 -11.88 -38.72
CA GLY A 14 20.81 -13.08 -37.98
C GLY A 14 21.47 -12.78 -36.63
N LYS A 15 21.78 -13.83 -35.88
CA LYS A 15 22.37 -13.74 -34.53
C LYS A 15 23.70 -12.95 -34.52
N ASP A 16 24.51 -13.12 -35.57
CA ASP A 16 25.79 -12.42 -35.75
C ASP A 16 25.67 -11.21 -36.68
N GLY A 17 24.45 -10.80 -36.98
CA GLY A 17 24.14 -9.69 -37.87
C GLY A 17 24.47 -8.32 -37.28
N GLN A 18 24.08 -7.27 -38.01
CA GLN A 18 24.34 -5.89 -37.61
C GLN A 18 23.47 -5.46 -36.43
N ILE A 19 24.04 -4.61 -35.57
CA ILE A 19 23.29 -3.99 -34.48
C ILE A 19 22.29 -3.02 -35.11
N ARG A 20 21.04 -3.08 -34.62
CA ARG A 20 20.00 -2.13 -35.03
C ARG A 20 20.35 -0.72 -34.58
N PRO A 21 20.04 0.30 -35.39
CA PRO A 21 20.13 1.68 -34.95
C PRO A 21 19.16 1.93 -33.76
N ALA A 22 19.38 3.01 -33.08
CA ALA A 22 18.46 3.46 -32.03
C ALA A 22 17.04 3.59 -32.58
N ILE A 23 16.06 3.14 -31.81
CA ILE A 23 14.65 3.16 -32.17
C ILE A 23 14.04 4.44 -31.56
N ASN A 24 13.60 5.33 -32.43
CA ASN A 24 13.06 6.64 -32.04
C ASN A 24 11.55 6.63 -31.94
N PHE A 25 11.01 7.38 -30.97
CA PHE A 25 9.59 7.50 -30.69
C PHE A 25 9.13 8.95 -30.75
N ASP A 26 7.88 9.12 -31.14
CA ASP A 26 7.19 10.40 -31.17
C ASP A 26 6.11 10.50 -30.07
N ALA A 27 5.57 11.66 -29.91
CA ALA A 27 4.31 11.86 -29.21
C ALA A 27 3.16 11.19 -30.02
N GLY A 28 2.15 10.69 -29.35
CA GLY A 28 1.04 9.98 -29.98
C GLY A 28 1.33 8.50 -30.19
N LEU A 29 0.88 7.98 -31.32
CA LEU A 29 0.96 6.58 -31.72
C LEU A 29 2.39 6.17 -32.10
N ASN A 30 2.85 5.05 -31.58
CA ASN A 30 4.11 4.41 -31.92
C ASN A 30 3.85 2.91 -32.14
N VAL A 31 4.12 2.42 -33.33
CA VAL A 31 3.79 1.06 -33.76
C VAL A 31 5.03 0.17 -33.83
N VAL A 32 4.89 -1.02 -33.26
CA VAL A 32 5.78 -2.17 -33.47
C VAL A 32 5.08 -3.13 -34.42
N GLU A 33 5.46 -3.11 -35.67
CA GLU A 33 4.80 -3.88 -36.71
C GLU A 33 5.47 -5.23 -36.90
N GLY A 34 4.71 -6.28 -36.93
CA GLY A 34 5.16 -7.62 -37.29
C GLY A 34 4.77 -7.98 -38.72
N SER A 35 5.46 -8.95 -39.30
CA SER A 35 5.13 -9.47 -40.64
C SER A 35 3.73 -10.05 -40.67
N ASP A 36 3.09 -9.97 -41.84
CA ASP A 36 1.68 -10.39 -42.08
C ASP A 36 1.40 -11.89 -41.92
N ASN A 37 2.44 -12.71 -41.86
CA ASN A 37 2.32 -14.16 -41.71
C ASN A 37 1.87 -14.62 -40.31
N GLY A 38 1.49 -13.67 -39.41
CA GLY A 38 1.11 -13.99 -38.04
C GLY A 38 2.27 -14.61 -37.26
N SER A 39 3.52 -14.23 -37.58
CA SER A 39 4.72 -14.79 -36.98
C SER A 39 4.77 -14.48 -35.50
N ASN A 40 4.67 -15.54 -34.68
CA ASN A 40 4.87 -15.48 -33.24
C ASN A 40 6.35 -15.48 -32.91
N SER A 41 6.69 -14.99 -31.72
CA SER A 41 8.07 -15.05 -31.16
C SER A 41 9.13 -14.26 -31.94
N ILE A 42 8.72 -13.26 -32.73
CA ILE A 42 9.66 -12.33 -33.41
C ILE A 42 10.08 -11.16 -32.51
N GLY A 43 9.55 -11.07 -31.30
CA GLY A 43 9.97 -10.08 -30.28
C GLY A 43 9.05 -8.87 -30.13
N LYS A 44 7.83 -8.84 -30.71
CA LYS A 44 6.87 -7.72 -30.55
C LYS A 44 6.50 -7.45 -29.08
N SER A 45 5.95 -8.45 -28.41
CA SER A 45 5.59 -8.35 -26.99
C SER A 45 6.80 -8.14 -26.11
N THR A 46 7.94 -8.76 -26.47
CA THR A 46 9.22 -8.55 -25.79
C THR A 46 9.65 -7.09 -25.85
N PHE A 47 9.48 -6.43 -27.00
CA PHE A 47 9.84 -5.02 -27.13
C PHE A 47 8.90 -4.10 -26.33
N LEU A 48 7.60 -4.42 -26.27
CA LEU A 48 6.68 -3.72 -25.36
C LEU A 48 7.07 -3.90 -23.88
N MET A 49 7.56 -5.09 -23.50
CA MET A 49 8.08 -5.32 -22.14
C MET A 49 9.35 -4.51 -21.87
N ILE A 50 10.20 -4.30 -22.89
CA ILE A 50 11.38 -3.42 -22.79
C ILE A 50 10.94 -1.95 -22.64
N ILE A 51 9.89 -1.53 -23.34
CA ILE A 51 9.29 -0.20 -23.13
C ILE A 51 8.81 -0.07 -21.67
N ASP A 52 8.06 -1.06 -21.15
CA ASP A 52 7.65 -1.06 -19.75
C ASP A 52 8.86 -1.02 -18.79
N PHE A 53 9.96 -1.71 -19.13
CA PHE A 53 11.21 -1.67 -18.39
C PHE A 53 11.80 -0.26 -18.36
N CYS A 54 11.77 0.49 -19.47
CA CYS A 54 12.19 1.89 -19.51
C CYS A 54 11.31 2.81 -18.66
N PHE A 55 10.06 2.45 -18.42
CA PHE A 55 9.13 3.13 -17.50
C PHE A 55 9.20 2.58 -16.05
N GLY A 56 10.24 1.85 -15.69
CA GLY A 56 10.48 1.38 -14.32
C GLY A 56 9.87 0.01 -14.00
N GLY A 57 9.30 -0.71 -14.98
CA GLY A 57 8.82 -2.09 -14.79
C GLY A 57 9.97 -3.10 -14.66
N ASN A 58 9.74 -4.23 -13.99
CA ASN A 58 10.72 -5.31 -13.85
C ASN A 58 10.28 -6.61 -14.55
N ASP A 59 9.10 -6.63 -15.17
CA ASP A 59 8.53 -7.85 -15.76
C ASP A 59 9.34 -8.37 -16.94
N TYR A 60 10.01 -7.49 -17.68
CA TYR A 60 10.96 -7.89 -18.72
C TYR A 60 11.99 -8.90 -18.21
N VAL A 61 12.59 -8.65 -17.07
CA VAL A 61 13.60 -9.51 -16.45
C VAL A 61 12.98 -10.64 -15.63
N ASN A 62 11.88 -10.36 -14.94
CA ASN A 62 11.28 -11.33 -14.03
C ASN A 62 10.52 -12.45 -14.75
N VAL A 63 9.90 -12.15 -15.91
CA VAL A 63 9.00 -13.06 -16.62
C VAL A 63 9.69 -13.71 -17.82
N LEU A 64 10.44 -12.94 -18.62
CA LEU A 64 11.04 -13.42 -19.87
C LEU A 64 12.40 -14.12 -19.64
N LYS A 65 12.38 -15.24 -18.91
CA LYS A 65 13.59 -16.03 -18.61
C LYS A 65 14.27 -16.66 -19.82
N ASP A 66 13.53 -16.87 -20.89
CA ASP A 66 14.05 -17.34 -22.17
C ASP A 66 14.96 -16.29 -22.84
N VAL A 67 14.66 -15.01 -22.70
CA VAL A 67 15.54 -13.92 -23.18
C VAL A 67 16.84 -13.92 -22.38
N ASP A 68 16.79 -13.98 -21.05
CA ASP A 68 17.97 -14.05 -20.20
C ASP A 68 18.88 -15.24 -20.57
N LYS A 69 18.27 -16.41 -20.79
CA LYS A 69 18.99 -17.64 -21.16
C LYS A 69 19.66 -17.57 -22.56
N ASN A 70 19.00 -16.96 -23.54
CA ASN A 70 19.46 -17.03 -24.96
C ASN A 70 20.22 -15.78 -25.39
N VAL A 71 19.92 -14.62 -24.82
CA VAL A 71 20.59 -13.34 -25.12
C VAL A 71 21.66 -13.02 -24.08
N GLY A 72 21.47 -13.46 -22.85
CA GLY A 72 22.32 -13.16 -21.69
C GLY A 72 22.10 -11.74 -21.12
N PRO A 73 22.89 -11.37 -20.10
CA PRO A 73 22.85 -10.03 -19.52
C PRO A 73 23.13 -8.96 -20.57
N HIS A 74 22.35 -7.90 -20.55
CA HIS A 74 22.49 -6.78 -21.49
C HIS A 74 21.95 -5.48 -20.91
N THR A 75 22.28 -4.39 -21.58
CA THR A 75 21.90 -3.04 -21.15
C THR A 75 20.92 -2.44 -22.14
N ILE A 76 19.83 -1.90 -21.62
CA ILE A 76 18.89 -1.09 -22.38
C ILE A 76 19.21 0.36 -22.09
N PHE A 77 19.62 1.09 -23.11
CA PHE A 77 19.81 2.54 -23.10
C PHE A 77 18.55 3.22 -23.60
N PHE A 78 18.19 4.33 -22.98
CA PHE A 78 16.97 5.04 -23.36
C PHE A 78 17.05 6.53 -23.00
N THR A 79 16.30 7.34 -23.73
CA THR A 79 16.26 8.78 -23.56
C THR A 79 14.83 9.24 -23.29
N PHE A 80 14.65 10.03 -22.23
CA PHE A 80 13.46 10.81 -22.02
C PHE A 80 13.69 12.28 -22.37
N SER A 81 12.74 12.89 -23.06
CA SER A 81 12.73 14.32 -23.34
C SER A 81 11.59 15.00 -22.58
N PHE A 82 11.95 15.98 -21.73
CA PHE A 82 11.05 16.86 -20.98
C PHE A 82 11.45 18.32 -21.22
N ASP A 83 11.95 18.97 -20.20
CA ASP A 83 12.61 20.30 -20.28
C ASP A 83 13.96 20.23 -21.01
N LYS A 84 14.61 19.07 -20.96
CA LYS A 84 15.84 18.70 -21.68
C LYS A 84 15.85 17.20 -21.95
N HIS A 85 16.87 16.72 -22.63
CA HIS A 85 17.10 15.29 -22.81
C HIS A 85 17.78 14.69 -21.58
N TYR A 86 17.26 13.55 -21.11
CA TYR A 86 17.79 12.75 -20.02
C TYR A 86 18.13 11.38 -20.55
N PHE A 87 19.40 10.99 -20.44
CA PHE A 87 19.93 9.75 -20.95
C PHE A 87 20.10 8.76 -19.81
N PHE A 88 19.54 7.58 -19.95
CA PHE A 88 19.54 6.55 -18.93
C PHE A 88 19.96 5.21 -19.51
N ALA A 89 20.38 4.32 -18.62
CA ALA A 89 20.62 2.92 -18.93
C ALA A 89 20.10 2.02 -17.79
N ARG A 90 19.54 0.86 -18.16
CA ARG A 90 19.19 -0.19 -17.20
C ARG A 90 19.79 -1.49 -17.63
N LYS A 91 20.52 -2.15 -16.73
CA LYS A 91 21.08 -3.48 -16.93
C LYS A 91 20.08 -4.55 -16.47
N THR A 92 20.01 -5.65 -17.20
CA THR A 92 19.10 -6.76 -16.87
C THR A 92 19.53 -7.56 -15.65
N ASP A 93 20.81 -7.58 -15.32
CA ASP A 93 21.41 -8.20 -14.13
C ASP A 93 21.40 -7.29 -12.89
N GLU A 94 21.18 -5.98 -13.07
CA GLU A 94 21.07 -4.99 -11.99
C GLU A 94 19.74 -4.21 -12.09
N LYS A 95 18.62 -4.92 -12.19
CA LYS A 95 17.28 -4.37 -12.51
C LYS A 95 16.76 -3.30 -11.55
N ASP A 96 17.28 -3.25 -10.32
CA ASP A 96 16.83 -2.31 -9.28
C ASP A 96 17.49 -0.94 -9.39
N PHE A 97 18.40 -0.78 -10.38
CA PHE A 97 19.12 0.47 -10.63
C PHE A 97 18.88 1.02 -12.03
N VAL A 98 18.89 2.35 -12.11
CA VAL A 98 18.89 3.12 -13.36
C VAL A 98 20.14 3.98 -13.38
N TYR A 99 21.00 3.78 -14.34
CA TYR A 99 22.23 4.52 -14.52
C TYR A 99 21.98 5.80 -15.29
N ILE A 100 22.58 6.90 -14.84
CA ILE A 100 22.55 8.17 -15.58
C ILE A 100 23.70 8.17 -16.58
N CYS A 101 23.37 8.52 -17.81
CA CYS A 101 24.32 8.63 -18.90
C CYS A 101 24.43 10.07 -19.42
N ASN A 102 25.51 10.36 -20.13
CA ASN A 102 25.61 11.59 -20.94
C ASN A 102 25.08 11.33 -22.37
N GLN A 103 25.13 12.36 -23.20
CA GLN A 103 24.86 12.24 -24.64
C GLN A 103 25.83 11.23 -25.26
N GLY A 104 25.31 10.23 -25.97
CA GLY A 104 26.10 9.11 -26.51
C GLY A 104 26.13 7.89 -25.57
N TYR A 105 25.34 7.87 -24.52
CA TYR A 105 25.16 6.76 -23.59
C TYR A 105 26.42 6.30 -22.85
N VAL A 106 27.36 7.23 -22.61
CA VAL A 106 28.49 6.96 -21.73
C VAL A 106 28.00 7.08 -20.27
N PHE A 107 28.27 6.05 -19.48
CA PHE A 107 27.90 6.03 -18.06
C PHE A 107 28.56 7.19 -17.31
N THR A 108 27.79 7.84 -16.45
CA THR A 108 28.32 8.71 -15.41
C THR A 108 28.53 7.88 -14.12
N ASP A 109 29.12 8.51 -13.10
CA ASP A 109 29.27 7.87 -11.79
C ASP A 109 27.96 7.87 -10.97
N GLN A 110 26.84 8.26 -11.58
CA GLN A 110 25.54 8.40 -10.90
C GLN A 110 24.57 7.31 -11.32
N LYS A 111 23.92 6.70 -10.35
CA LYS A 111 22.81 5.79 -10.55
C LYS A 111 21.68 6.10 -9.56
N LEU A 112 20.45 5.78 -9.92
CA LEU A 112 19.25 5.94 -9.11
C LEU A 112 18.69 4.56 -8.74
N TYR A 113 18.13 4.44 -7.55
CA TYR A 113 17.22 3.32 -7.29
C TYR A 113 15.99 3.42 -8.18
N ILE A 114 15.39 2.29 -8.52
CA ILE A 114 14.21 2.23 -9.39
C ILE A 114 13.05 3.06 -8.83
N ASN A 115 12.89 3.12 -7.50
CA ASN A 115 11.85 3.93 -6.86
C ASN A 115 12.10 5.43 -7.06
N ASP A 116 13.34 5.88 -6.91
CA ASP A 116 13.73 7.29 -7.11
C ASP A 116 13.59 7.69 -8.58
N PHE A 117 13.92 6.78 -9.49
CA PHE A 117 13.69 6.98 -10.91
C PHE A 117 12.19 7.08 -11.24
N CYS A 118 11.35 6.24 -10.64
CA CYS A 118 9.91 6.32 -10.81
C CYS A 118 9.34 7.63 -10.25
N GLU A 119 9.89 8.12 -9.14
CA GLU A 119 9.51 9.42 -8.59
C GLU A 119 9.94 10.57 -9.50
N PHE A 120 11.16 10.52 -10.04
CA PHE A 120 11.62 11.45 -11.08
C PHE A 120 10.66 11.47 -12.28
N LEU A 121 10.23 10.31 -12.79
CA LEU A 121 9.25 10.25 -13.88
C LEU A 121 7.90 10.85 -13.47
N ARG A 122 7.42 10.57 -12.25
CA ARG A 122 6.18 11.13 -11.71
C ARG A 122 6.20 12.67 -11.73
N GLU A 123 7.29 13.24 -11.27
CA GLU A 123 7.50 14.70 -11.25
C GLU A 123 7.56 15.28 -12.68
N LYS A 124 8.36 14.66 -13.56
CA LYS A 124 8.53 15.11 -14.94
C LYS A 124 7.27 15.01 -15.79
N TYR A 125 6.40 14.07 -15.50
CA TYR A 125 5.08 13.98 -16.12
C TYR A 125 4.01 14.82 -15.41
N ASN A 126 4.37 15.59 -14.36
CA ASN A 126 3.46 16.40 -13.56
C ASN A 126 2.24 15.60 -13.05
N ILE A 127 2.46 14.39 -12.56
CA ILE A 127 1.39 13.57 -12.01
C ILE A 127 1.13 14.02 -10.57
N PRO A 128 -0.02 14.65 -10.26
CA PRO A 128 -0.25 15.34 -8.99
C PRO A 128 -0.57 14.40 -7.81
N VAL A 129 -0.59 13.09 -8.03
CA VAL A 129 -1.13 12.14 -7.06
C VAL A 129 -0.06 11.72 -6.06
N LEU A 130 -0.16 12.21 -4.82
CA LEU A 130 0.80 11.93 -3.76
C LEU A 130 0.72 10.50 -3.19
N ASP A 131 -0.46 9.87 -3.26
CA ASP A 131 -0.71 8.55 -2.66
C ASP A 131 -0.68 7.39 -3.68
N LEU A 132 -0.10 7.62 -4.87
CA LEU A 132 0.12 6.61 -5.90
C LEU A 132 1.57 6.65 -6.38
N THR A 133 2.15 5.47 -6.58
CA THR A 133 3.44 5.39 -7.25
C THR A 133 3.26 5.56 -8.76
N PHE A 134 4.28 6.06 -9.44
CA PHE A 134 4.28 6.13 -10.90
C PHE A 134 3.96 4.77 -11.53
N ARG A 135 4.51 3.70 -10.96
CA ARG A 135 4.29 2.33 -11.44
C ARG A 135 2.85 1.84 -11.27
N SER A 136 2.18 2.18 -10.17
CA SER A 136 0.78 1.77 -9.98
C SER A 136 -0.17 2.41 -11.00
N ILE A 137 0.19 3.58 -11.53
CA ILE A 137 -0.57 4.24 -12.59
C ILE A 137 -0.27 3.60 -13.94
N VAL A 138 1.00 3.53 -14.34
CA VAL A 138 1.40 3.13 -15.71
C VAL A 138 1.23 1.63 -15.94
N SER A 139 1.61 0.78 -14.97
CA SER A 139 1.60 -0.67 -15.14
C SER A 139 0.22 -1.24 -15.47
N ARG A 140 -0.84 -0.64 -14.98
CA ARG A 140 -2.23 -1.04 -15.20
C ARG A 140 -2.63 -0.98 -16.68
N PHE A 141 -2.07 -0.03 -17.43
CA PHE A 141 -2.37 0.24 -18.83
C PHE A 141 -1.28 -0.23 -19.81
N MET A 142 -0.28 -0.93 -19.31
CA MET A 142 0.67 -1.69 -20.13
C MET A 142 0.10 -3.08 -20.41
N ARG A 143 -0.84 -3.20 -21.36
CA ARG A 143 -1.54 -4.43 -21.75
C ARG A 143 -0.65 -5.31 -22.61
N ILE A 144 0.26 -6.03 -21.98
CA ILE A 144 1.27 -6.83 -22.66
C ILE A 144 1.10 -8.30 -22.29
N TYR A 145 1.24 -9.20 -23.24
CA TYR A 145 1.22 -10.64 -23.01
C TYR A 145 2.19 -11.03 -21.87
N ASN A 146 1.81 -11.96 -21.04
CA ASN A 146 2.53 -12.42 -19.84
C ASN A 146 2.52 -11.48 -18.61
N ARG A 147 1.90 -10.30 -18.66
CA ARG A 147 1.79 -9.42 -17.49
C ARG A 147 0.58 -9.69 -16.60
N GLN A 148 -0.28 -10.65 -16.97
CA GLN A 148 -1.48 -11.02 -16.21
C GLN A 148 -2.47 -9.86 -15.99
N ASN A 149 -2.53 -8.91 -16.92
CA ASN A 149 -3.45 -7.77 -16.89
C ASN A 149 -4.31 -7.63 -18.15
N LEU A 150 -4.46 -8.72 -18.90
CA LEU A 150 -5.30 -8.80 -20.11
C LEU A 150 -6.68 -9.42 -19.85
N ASN A 151 -7.13 -9.40 -18.59
CA ASN A 151 -8.45 -9.90 -18.24
C ASN A 151 -9.52 -8.87 -18.65
N GLU A 152 -10.23 -9.15 -19.75
CA GLU A 152 -11.22 -8.26 -20.34
C GLU A 152 -12.50 -8.11 -19.50
N LEU A 153 -12.72 -8.99 -18.52
CA LEU A 153 -13.81 -8.88 -17.55
C LEU A 153 -13.46 -8.01 -16.34
N LEU A 154 -12.18 -7.95 -16.03
CA LEU A 154 -11.65 -7.23 -14.87
C LEU A 154 -10.54 -6.24 -15.28
N PRO A 155 -10.81 -5.32 -16.23
CA PRO A 155 -9.79 -4.49 -16.85
C PRO A 155 -9.17 -3.44 -15.92
N LEU A 156 -9.77 -3.19 -14.76
CA LEU A 156 -9.19 -2.26 -13.78
C LEU A 156 -8.06 -2.89 -12.95
N ARG A 157 -7.85 -4.20 -13.01
CA ARG A 157 -6.77 -4.87 -12.28
C ARG A 157 -5.41 -4.63 -12.94
N ALA A 158 -4.40 -4.33 -12.13
CA ALA A 158 -3.02 -4.26 -12.60
C ALA A 158 -2.37 -5.66 -12.71
N HIS A 159 -2.87 -6.64 -11.94
CA HIS A 159 -2.46 -8.04 -11.95
C HIS A 159 -3.57 -8.94 -11.35
N ASP A 160 -3.54 -10.23 -11.60
CA ASP A 160 -4.61 -11.17 -11.21
C ASP A 160 -4.91 -11.23 -9.71
N ASN A 161 -3.93 -10.99 -8.86
CA ASN A 161 -4.09 -11.02 -7.40
C ASN A 161 -4.67 -9.71 -6.81
N GLU A 162 -4.82 -8.66 -7.61
CA GLU A 162 -5.40 -7.40 -7.12
C GLU A 162 -6.91 -7.56 -6.91
N THR A 163 -7.40 -7.12 -5.74
CA THR A 163 -8.84 -7.14 -5.46
C THR A 163 -9.57 -6.03 -6.21
N GLU A 164 -10.84 -6.26 -6.54
CA GLU A 164 -11.67 -5.25 -7.22
C GLU A 164 -11.80 -3.96 -6.36
N LYS A 165 -11.93 -4.10 -5.03
CA LYS A 165 -11.93 -2.96 -4.10
C LYS A 165 -10.65 -2.12 -4.23
N GLN A 166 -9.51 -2.77 -4.30
CA GLN A 166 -8.21 -2.10 -4.45
C GLN A 166 -8.11 -1.41 -5.81
N SER A 167 -8.49 -2.10 -6.90
CA SER A 167 -8.51 -1.50 -8.24
C SER A 167 -9.37 -0.22 -8.31
N LEU A 168 -10.57 -0.25 -7.70
CA LEU A 168 -11.44 0.93 -7.63
C LEU A 168 -10.82 2.07 -6.83
N LEU A 169 -10.20 1.77 -5.70
CA LEU A 169 -9.52 2.77 -4.87
C LEU A 169 -8.35 3.42 -5.63
N GLU A 170 -7.52 2.63 -6.30
CA GLU A 170 -6.41 3.12 -7.11
C GLU A 170 -6.92 4.03 -8.25
N MET A 171 -8.04 3.66 -8.89
CA MET A 171 -8.68 4.51 -9.90
C MET A 171 -9.19 5.84 -9.31
N THR A 172 -9.78 5.85 -8.10
CA THR A 172 -10.21 7.11 -7.46
C THR A 172 -9.02 8.02 -7.16
N LYS A 173 -7.89 7.47 -6.74
CA LYS A 173 -6.64 8.20 -6.54
C LYS A 173 -6.14 8.79 -7.86
N MET A 174 -6.08 8.00 -8.93
CA MET A 174 -5.61 8.41 -10.25
C MET A 174 -6.42 9.58 -10.85
N PHE A 175 -7.69 9.71 -10.47
CA PHE A 175 -8.57 10.79 -10.89
C PHE A 175 -8.68 11.95 -9.90
N ASN A 176 -7.82 12.01 -8.89
CA ASN A 176 -7.84 13.02 -7.82
C ASN A 176 -9.16 13.08 -7.03
N LEU A 177 -9.86 11.96 -6.92
CA LEU A 177 -11.11 11.84 -6.16
C LEU A 177 -10.90 11.25 -4.76
N TYR A 178 -9.65 10.91 -4.42
CA TYR A 178 -9.30 10.30 -3.13
C TYR A 178 -9.04 11.31 -2.02
N GLU A 179 -8.60 12.53 -2.35
CA GLU A 179 -8.25 13.53 -1.32
C GLU A 179 -9.36 13.75 -0.27
N PRO A 180 -10.66 13.85 -0.66
CA PRO A 180 -11.74 13.95 0.33
C PRO A 180 -11.93 12.69 1.19
N LEU A 181 -11.37 11.55 0.77
CA LEU A 181 -11.51 10.25 1.46
C LEU A 181 -10.33 9.96 2.38
N LYS A 182 -9.20 10.61 2.17
CA LYS A 182 -7.93 10.33 2.86
C LYS A 182 -8.06 10.42 4.38
N GLU A 183 -8.57 11.52 4.87
CA GLU A 183 -8.76 11.72 6.31
C GLU A 183 -9.80 10.75 6.89
N LEU A 184 -10.88 10.47 6.16
CA LEU A 184 -11.88 9.49 6.58
C LEU A 184 -11.32 8.07 6.61
N THR A 185 -10.44 7.73 5.66
CA THR A 185 -9.76 6.43 5.65
C THR A 185 -8.88 6.30 6.89
N ARG A 186 -8.07 7.33 7.20
CA ARG A 186 -7.23 7.35 8.39
C ARG A 186 -8.05 7.16 9.67
N ILE A 187 -9.14 7.92 9.83
CA ILE A 187 -10.02 7.85 11.00
C ILE A 187 -10.69 6.46 11.10
N SER A 188 -11.13 5.90 9.99
CA SER A 188 -11.74 4.57 9.96
C SER A 188 -10.74 3.45 10.30
N ASP A 189 -9.51 3.56 9.80
CA ASP A 189 -8.45 2.59 10.07
C ASP A 189 -8.03 2.66 11.55
N GLU A 190 -7.85 3.84 12.11
CA GLU A 190 -7.53 4.04 13.54
C GLU A 190 -8.63 3.47 14.46
N ALA A 191 -9.92 3.72 14.15
CA ALA A 191 -11.03 3.17 14.91
C ALA A 191 -11.08 1.63 14.81
N SER A 192 -10.84 1.07 13.63
CA SER A 192 -10.81 -0.38 13.40
C SER A 192 -9.62 -1.05 14.10
N GLU A 193 -8.46 -0.40 14.11
CA GLU A 193 -7.28 -0.88 14.82
C GLU A 193 -7.51 -0.89 16.34
N MET A 194 -8.17 0.13 16.87
CA MET A 194 -8.53 0.22 18.28
C MET A 194 -9.48 -0.91 18.70
N ASP A 195 -10.54 -1.17 17.95
CA ASP A 195 -11.50 -2.28 18.20
C ASP A 195 -10.81 -3.65 18.08
N SER A 196 -9.96 -3.82 17.06
CA SER A 196 -9.18 -5.05 16.84
C SER A 196 -8.19 -5.31 17.98
N THR A 197 -7.46 -4.30 18.41
CA THR A 197 -6.46 -4.38 19.50
C THR A 197 -7.12 -4.76 20.81
N PHE A 198 -8.27 -4.15 21.11
CA PHE A 198 -9.05 -4.49 22.30
C PHE A 198 -9.56 -5.93 22.26
N SER A 199 -10.05 -6.38 21.10
CA SER A 199 -10.51 -7.75 20.88
C SER A 199 -9.39 -8.77 21.08
N LYS A 200 -8.19 -8.49 20.60
CA LYS A 200 -6.99 -9.32 20.84
C LYS A 200 -6.60 -9.35 22.31
N ALA A 201 -6.65 -8.21 23.01
CA ALA A 201 -6.36 -8.15 24.44
C ALA A 201 -7.33 -9.03 25.26
N GLN A 202 -8.59 -9.14 24.84
CA GLN A 202 -9.56 -10.07 25.43
C GLN A 202 -9.25 -11.54 25.08
N GLU A 203 -8.88 -11.83 23.84
CA GLU A 203 -8.49 -13.18 23.39
C GLU A 203 -7.29 -13.72 24.18
N TYR A 204 -6.29 -12.88 24.39
CA TYR A 204 -5.10 -13.20 25.19
C TYR A 204 -5.32 -13.11 26.71
N LYS A 205 -6.56 -12.87 27.17
CA LYS A 205 -6.94 -12.79 28.58
C LYS A 205 -6.22 -11.68 29.38
N PHE A 206 -5.71 -10.66 28.73
CA PHE A 206 -5.21 -9.46 29.41
C PHE A 206 -6.34 -8.60 29.97
N ILE A 207 -7.52 -8.68 29.35
CA ILE A 207 -8.74 -7.97 29.72
C ILE A 207 -9.87 -8.99 29.88
N PRO A 208 -10.72 -8.86 30.92
CA PRO A 208 -11.84 -9.76 31.10
C PRO A 208 -12.84 -9.61 29.95
N ARG A 209 -13.34 -10.75 29.47
CA ARG A 209 -14.43 -10.80 28.50
C ARG A 209 -15.71 -11.16 29.24
N ILE A 210 -16.66 -10.26 29.26
CA ILE A 210 -17.99 -10.49 29.80
C ILE A 210 -19.05 -10.31 28.72
N ASN A 211 -20.16 -11.01 28.86
CA ASN A 211 -21.33 -10.86 27.99
C ASN A 211 -22.43 -10.01 28.66
N ALA A 212 -23.54 -9.75 27.93
CA ALA A 212 -24.62 -8.90 28.42
C ALA A 212 -25.33 -9.48 29.67
N THR A 213 -25.33 -10.81 29.86
CA THR A 213 -25.91 -11.45 31.04
C THR A 213 -24.97 -11.26 32.23
N GLU A 214 -23.71 -11.53 32.05
CA GLU A 214 -22.67 -11.33 33.08
C GLU A 214 -22.56 -9.85 33.49
N PHE A 215 -22.74 -8.91 32.55
CA PHE A 215 -22.79 -7.48 32.86
C PHE A 215 -23.90 -7.17 33.85
N LYS A 216 -25.12 -7.66 33.60
CA LYS A 216 -26.29 -7.44 34.49
C LYS A 216 -26.12 -8.18 35.84
N ASP A 217 -25.52 -9.34 35.83
CA ASP A 217 -25.26 -10.10 37.05
C ASP A 217 -24.18 -9.40 37.89
N ASN A 218 -23.18 -8.81 37.26
CA ASN A 218 -22.19 -7.96 37.94
C ASN A 218 -22.84 -6.73 38.57
N GLU A 219 -23.77 -6.05 37.90
CA GLU A 219 -24.52 -4.90 38.48
C GLU A 219 -25.24 -5.32 39.75
N LYS A 220 -25.98 -6.42 39.71
CA LYS A 220 -26.70 -6.94 40.90
C LYS A 220 -25.71 -7.36 42.00
N ARG A 221 -24.61 -7.97 41.62
CA ARG A 221 -23.59 -8.40 42.59
C ARG A 221 -22.92 -7.22 43.25
N ILE A 222 -22.59 -6.16 42.49
CA ILE A 222 -22.04 -4.91 43.01
C ILE A 222 -23.02 -4.28 44.04
N GLU A 223 -24.33 -4.23 43.71
CA GLU A 223 -25.34 -3.71 44.63
C GLU A 223 -25.40 -4.52 45.91
N SER A 224 -25.41 -5.87 45.81
CA SER A 224 -25.38 -6.75 46.99
C SER A 224 -24.13 -6.60 47.84
N LEU A 225 -22.96 -6.46 47.19
CA LEU A 225 -21.68 -6.26 47.86
C LEU A 225 -21.56 -4.91 48.55
N ARG A 226 -22.12 -3.84 47.95
CA ARG A 226 -22.20 -2.52 48.58
C ARG A 226 -23.06 -2.56 49.86
N LEU A 227 -24.19 -3.26 49.84
CA LEU A 227 -25.03 -3.45 51.04
C LEU A 227 -24.30 -4.27 52.12
N GLU A 228 -23.56 -5.31 51.70
CA GLU A 228 -22.71 -6.11 52.59
C GLU A 228 -21.57 -5.27 53.21
N ALA A 229 -20.91 -4.44 52.42
CA ALA A 229 -19.90 -3.51 52.86
C ALA A 229 -20.44 -2.51 53.90
N GLU A 230 -21.62 -1.96 53.63
CA GLU A 230 -22.30 -1.03 54.56
C GLU A 230 -22.63 -1.70 55.89
N THR A 231 -23.16 -2.95 55.83
CA THR A 231 -23.46 -3.71 57.08
C THR A 231 -22.18 -4.06 57.87
N LEU A 232 -21.07 -4.29 57.20
CA LEU A 232 -19.77 -4.52 57.84
C LEU A 232 -19.18 -3.23 58.43
N ALA A 233 -19.39 -2.10 57.77
CA ALA A 233 -19.01 -0.79 58.26
C ALA A 233 -19.76 -0.44 59.57
N ASP A 234 -21.09 -0.64 59.59
CA ASP A 234 -21.92 -0.44 60.77
C ASP A 234 -21.50 -1.34 61.94
N ARG A 235 -21.18 -2.62 61.66
CA ARG A 235 -20.65 -3.53 62.67
C ARG A 235 -19.26 -3.11 63.17
N SER A 236 -18.43 -2.54 62.30
CA SER A 236 -17.11 -2.00 62.63
C SER A 236 -17.21 -0.75 63.49
N GLU A 237 -18.18 0.14 63.22
CA GLU A 237 -18.44 1.33 64.06
C GLU A 237 -18.93 0.95 65.47
N ARG A 238 -19.82 -0.03 65.56
CA ARG A 238 -20.26 -0.55 66.88
C ARG A 238 -19.16 -1.25 67.63
N GLY A 239 -18.19 -1.90 66.96
CA GLY A 239 -17.04 -2.52 67.56
C GLY A 239 -15.89 -1.53 67.88
N LEU A 240 -15.87 -0.36 67.23
CA LEU A 240 -14.94 0.75 67.51
C LEU A 240 -15.40 1.61 68.69
N LEU A 241 -16.65 1.56 69.11
CA LEU A 241 -17.13 2.25 70.33
C LEU A 241 -16.48 1.73 71.61
N ASP A 242 -15.84 0.56 71.60
CA ASP A 242 -15.04 0.02 72.70
C ASP A 242 -13.53 0.38 72.60
N LEU A 243 -13.12 1.13 71.58
CA LEU A 243 -11.75 1.60 71.43
C LEU A 243 -11.59 3.03 71.95
N PRO A 244 -10.50 3.36 72.68
CA PRO A 244 -10.16 4.73 73.04
C PRO A 244 -10.13 5.62 71.77
N VAL A 245 -10.77 6.77 71.81
CA VAL A 245 -10.87 7.73 70.67
C VAL A 245 -9.52 8.00 69.99
N GLU A 246 -8.47 8.09 70.79
CA GLU A 246 -7.08 8.28 70.32
C GLU A 246 -6.59 7.18 69.39
N LYS A 247 -6.93 5.90 69.65
CA LYS A 247 -6.56 4.77 68.78
C LYS A 247 -7.36 4.73 67.49
N ALA A 248 -8.64 5.11 67.51
CA ALA A 248 -9.49 5.21 66.34
C ALA A 248 -8.98 6.30 65.36
N GLU A 249 -8.57 7.45 65.87
CA GLU A 249 -7.96 8.54 65.06
C GLU A 249 -6.62 8.11 64.48
N GLN A 250 -5.81 7.39 65.21
CA GLN A 250 -4.50 6.90 64.75
C GLN A 250 -4.68 5.88 63.61
N ILE A 251 -5.64 4.96 63.68
CA ILE A 251 -6.01 4.01 62.63
C ILE A 251 -6.49 4.75 61.39
N ALA A 252 -7.32 5.79 61.54
CA ALA A 252 -7.81 6.59 60.42
C ALA A 252 -6.70 7.32 59.68
N ARG A 253 -5.77 7.96 60.42
CA ARG A 253 -4.57 8.63 59.84
C ARG A 253 -3.67 7.67 59.09
N LEU A 254 -3.37 6.48 59.64
CA LEU A 254 -2.54 5.47 59.00
C LEU A 254 -3.19 4.96 57.71
N LYS A 255 -4.52 4.73 57.69
CA LYS A 255 -5.24 4.32 56.48
C LYS A 255 -5.21 5.39 55.38
N GLU A 256 -5.35 6.66 55.75
CA GLU A 256 -5.25 7.77 54.79
C GLU A 256 -3.86 7.85 54.15
N GLN A 257 -2.82 7.73 54.99
CA GLN A 257 -1.44 7.70 54.52
C GLN A 257 -1.15 6.52 53.57
N ILE A 258 -1.60 5.30 53.93
CA ILE A 258 -1.46 4.11 53.07
C ILE A 258 -2.17 4.32 51.74
N SER A 259 -3.38 4.90 51.76
CA SER A 259 -4.14 5.17 50.54
C SER A 259 -3.48 6.21 49.63
N ALA A 260 -2.86 7.25 50.22
CA ALA A 260 -2.10 8.26 49.50
C ALA A 260 -0.86 7.66 48.84
N LEU A 261 -0.11 6.82 49.58
CA LEU A 261 1.08 6.14 49.03
C LEU A 261 0.73 5.14 47.93
N LYS A 262 -0.39 4.41 48.07
CA LYS A 262 -0.89 3.49 47.02
C LYS A 262 -1.30 4.24 45.77
N ARG A 263 -1.92 5.42 45.86
CA ARG A 263 -2.24 6.28 44.70
C ARG A 263 -0.94 6.75 44.00
N ASN A 264 0.08 7.18 44.75
CA ASN A 264 1.37 7.58 44.20
C ASN A 264 2.07 6.41 43.50
N ARG A 265 2.08 5.23 44.11
CA ARG A 265 2.62 4.01 43.51
C ARG A 265 1.94 3.68 42.19
N SER A 266 0.60 3.76 42.12
CA SER A 266 -0.16 3.53 40.88
C SER A 266 0.19 4.53 39.78
N ARG A 267 0.47 5.79 40.12
CA ARG A 267 0.98 6.79 39.15
C ARG A 267 2.30 6.36 38.53
N PHE A 268 3.27 5.93 39.38
CA PHE A 268 4.56 5.45 38.85
C PHE A 268 4.42 4.18 38.00
N TYR A 269 3.52 3.25 38.36
CA TYR A 269 3.25 2.08 37.51
C TYR A 269 2.63 2.47 36.16
N ASN A 270 1.72 3.44 36.12
CA ASN A 270 1.15 3.92 34.88
C ASN A 270 2.19 4.63 34.00
N GLN A 271 3.07 5.45 34.60
CA GLN A 271 4.19 6.06 33.89
C GLN A 271 5.17 5.00 33.36
N LEU A 272 5.53 4.01 34.16
CA LEU A 272 6.39 2.90 33.75
C LEU A 272 5.81 2.12 32.57
N ASN A 273 4.50 1.87 32.58
CA ASN A 273 3.82 1.19 31.48
C ASN A 273 3.78 2.04 30.21
N ALA A 274 3.58 3.35 30.31
CA ALA A 274 3.68 4.27 29.18
C ALA A 274 5.09 4.25 28.56
N TYR A 275 6.15 4.35 29.40
CA TYR A 275 7.53 4.24 28.91
C TYR A 275 7.87 2.88 28.29
N LYS A 276 7.25 1.80 28.74
CA LYS A 276 7.41 0.46 28.11
C LYS A 276 6.67 0.33 26.80
N GLN A 277 5.54 0.97 26.64
CA GLN A 277 4.77 1.00 25.38
C GLN A 277 5.47 1.86 24.32
N ASP A 278 5.98 3.03 24.67
CA ASP A 278 6.74 3.90 23.75
C ASP A 278 8.09 3.28 23.30
N ASN A 279 8.68 2.38 24.07
CA ASN A 279 9.92 1.68 23.71
C ASN A 279 9.69 0.41 22.87
N GLY A 280 8.46 0.04 22.56
CA GLY A 280 8.10 -1.05 21.65
C GLY A 280 8.30 -0.71 20.16
N TYR A 281 8.61 0.54 19.82
CA TYR A 281 9.13 0.88 18.51
C TYR A 281 10.61 0.48 18.45
N GLU A 282 10.87 -0.77 18.14
CA GLU A 282 12.13 -1.15 17.51
C GLU A 282 12.24 -0.31 16.23
N ILE A 283 13.21 0.60 16.22
CA ILE A 283 13.78 1.12 14.98
C ILE A 283 14.56 -0.05 14.36
N VAL A 284 13.81 -1.03 13.85
CA VAL A 284 14.30 -2.12 13.04
C VAL A 284 14.37 -1.54 11.62
N GLY A 285 15.55 -1.32 11.11
CA GLY A 285 15.73 -1.07 9.69
C GLY A 285 16.76 -0.05 9.25
N LEU A 286 17.45 0.66 10.15
CA LEU A 286 18.44 1.65 9.70
C LEU A 286 19.89 1.13 9.63
N LYS A 287 20.11 -0.17 9.81
CA LYS A 287 21.47 -0.73 9.80
C LYS A 287 21.97 -1.24 8.45
N SER A 288 21.09 -1.49 7.47
CA SER A 288 21.50 -2.01 6.14
C SER A 288 21.60 -0.92 5.07
N ASP A 289 20.85 0.19 5.23
CA ASP A 289 20.59 1.08 4.09
C ASP A 289 21.64 2.19 3.92
N PHE A 290 22.39 2.54 4.99
CA PHE A 290 23.38 3.61 4.90
C PHE A 290 24.73 3.19 4.30
N SER A 291 25.12 1.93 4.40
CA SER A 291 26.32 1.45 3.70
C SER A 291 26.08 1.34 2.18
N GLU A 292 24.84 1.07 1.78
CA GLU A 292 24.43 1.05 0.37
C GLU A 292 24.28 2.46 -0.20
N LEU A 293 23.82 3.46 0.57
CA LEU A 293 23.74 4.85 0.13
C LEU A 293 25.10 5.48 -0.17
N SER A 294 26.18 5.04 0.48
CA SER A 294 27.52 5.53 0.20
C SER A 294 28.06 5.11 -1.18
N GLU A 295 27.50 4.06 -1.77
CA GLU A 295 27.81 3.64 -3.14
C GLU A 295 27.05 4.44 -4.20
N TYR A 296 25.96 5.18 -3.80
CA TYR A 296 25.04 5.82 -4.73
C TYR A 296 25.24 7.34 -4.91
N PHE A 297 25.95 8.01 -4.01
CA PHE A 297 26.09 9.46 -4.04
C PHE A 297 27.56 9.88 -3.97
N ASN A 298 28.21 9.92 -5.11
CA ASN A 298 29.63 10.33 -5.24
C ASN A 298 29.93 11.80 -4.86
N ASN A 299 28.91 12.62 -4.57
CA ASN A 299 29.08 14.00 -4.13
C ASN A 299 28.49 14.29 -2.73
N VAL A 300 28.03 13.29 -2.03
CA VAL A 300 27.67 13.44 -0.64
C VAL A 300 28.95 13.22 0.16
N ASN A 301 29.32 14.23 0.93
CA ASN A 301 30.47 14.13 1.83
C ASN A 301 30.20 12.96 2.80
N VAL A 302 30.77 11.79 2.49
CA VAL A 302 30.59 10.52 3.23
C VAL A 302 30.99 10.73 4.69
N GLU A 303 31.98 11.61 4.98
CA GLU A 303 32.34 12.00 6.34
C GLU A 303 31.19 12.69 7.07
N ASN A 304 30.41 13.52 6.40
CA ASN A 304 29.23 14.16 7.01
C ASN A 304 28.10 13.15 7.27
N LEU A 305 27.90 12.16 6.40
CA LEU A 305 26.91 11.08 6.63
C LEU A 305 27.34 10.17 7.78
N ILE A 306 28.62 9.82 7.85
CA ILE A 306 29.17 9.06 8.98
C ILE A 306 29.03 9.86 10.29
N GLN A 307 29.31 11.16 10.27
CA GLN A 307 29.10 12.03 11.42
C GLN A 307 27.63 12.15 11.82
N ILE A 308 26.71 12.22 10.86
CA ILE A 308 25.27 12.23 11.12
C ILE A 308 24.83 10.86 11.68
N GLU A 309 25.32 9.75 11.15
CA GLU A 309 25.02 8.41 11.67
C GLU A 309 25.62 8.21 13.09
N GLU A 310 26.85 8.65 13.31
CA GLU A 310 27.45 8.65 14.66
C GLU A 310 26.70 9.57 15.61
N PHE A 311 26.23 10.72 15.15
CA PHE A 311 25.40 11.64 15.92
C PHE A 311 24.06 11.00 16.28
N HIS A 312 23.38 10.37 15.32
CA HIS A 312 22.15 9.62 15.58
C HIS A 312 22.36 8.43 16.51
N LYS A 313 23.44 7.67 16.33
CA LYS A 313 23.82 6.59 17.26
C LYS A 313 24.09 7.13 18.66
N LYS A 314 24.79 8.25 18.79
CA LYS A 314 25.05 8.92 20.08
C LYS A 314 23.76 9.42 20.72
N ILE A 315 22.89 10.12 19.98
CA ILE A 315 21.58 10.57 20.47
C ILE A 315 20.73 9.37 20.91
N THR A 316 20.61 8.34 20.07
CA THR A 316 19.85 7.13 20.40
C THR A 316 20.42 6.42 21.62
N SER A 317 21.74 6.38 21.77
CA SER A 317 22.39 5.78 22.96
C SER A 317 22.17 6.61 24.22
N ILE A 318 22.22 7.95 24.12
CA ILE A 318 21.93 8.87 25.20
C ILE A 318 20.47 8.75 25.63
N LEU A 319 19.53 8.77 24.65
CA LEU A 319 18.10 8.61 24.92
C LEU A 319 17.80 7.26 25.57
N ARG A 320 18.40 6.16 25.08
CA ARG A 320 18.26 4.83 25.69
C ARG A 320 18.82 4.79 27.12
N LYS A 321 19.94 5.47 27.36
CA LYS A 321 20.53 5.56 28.69
C LYS A 321 19.66 6.39 29.63
N GLU A 322 19.13 7.52 29.15
CA GLU A 322 18.20 8.39 29.88
C GLU A 322 16.91 7.66 30.22
N ILE A 323 16.31 6.99 29.24
CA ILE A 323 15.09 6.18 29.43
C ILE A 323 15.34 5.03 30.41
N LYS A 324 16.47 4.34 30.29
CA LYS A 324 16.83 3.29 31.23
C LYS A 324 17.06 3.84 32.66
N SER A 325 17.67 5.01 32.76
CA SER A 325 17.85 5.73 34.05
C SER A 325 16.48 6.12 34.62
N SER A 326 15.58 6.68 33.81
CA SER A 326 14.24 7.06 34.26
C SER A 326 13.39 5.86 34.67
N ILE A 327 13.50 4.75 33.96
CA ILE A 327 12.84 3.48 34.33
C ILE A 327 13.40 2.96 35.67
N GLN A 328 14.70 3.02 35.83
CA GLN A 328 15.34 2.59 37.09
C GLN A 328 14.90 3.48 38.26
N GLU A 329 14.90 4.80 38.09
CA GLU A 329 14.43 5.75 39.09
C GLU A 329 12.96 5.51 39.48
N MET A 330 12.09 5.20 38.50
CA MET A 330 10.71 4.83 38.78
C MET A 330 10.59 3.53 39.57
N TRP A 331 11.42 2.53 39.25
CA TRP A 331 11.48 1.29 40.04
C TRP A 331 11.96 1.53 41.47
N ASP A 332 12.96 2.36 41.63
CA ASP A 332 13.49 2.71 42.95
C ASP A 332 12.42 3.46 43.78
N ASN A 333 11.69 4.38 43.16
CA ASN A 333 10.56 5.07 43.78
C ASN A 333 9.42 4.10 44.14
N ILE A 334 9.08 3.14 43.25
CA ILE A 334 8.07 2.11 43.53
C ILE A 334 8.51 1.24 44.72
N ASN A 335 9.78 0.86 44.78
CA ASN A 335 10.32 0.05 45.88
C ASN A 335 10.30 0.81 47.22
N LEU A 336 10.69 2.09 47.21
CA LEU A 336 10.58 2.96 48.38
C LEU A 336 9.13 3.09 48.86
N LEU A 337 8.18 3.27 47.94
CA LEU A 337 6.77 3.34 48.29
C LEU A 337 6.25 1.99 48.82
N ASN A 338 6.73 0.86 48.29
CA ASN A 338 6.35 -0.46 48.80
C ASN A 338 6.87 -0.69 50.22
N GLU A 339 8.09 -0.28 50.50
CA GLU A 339 8.65 -0.38 51.87
C GLU A 339 7.89 0.53 52.86
N ALA A 340 7.60 1.78 52.44
CA ALA A 340 6.81 2.70 53.25
C ALA A 340 5.40 2.18 53.52
N ILE A 341 4.72 1.66 52.48
CA ILE A 341 3.39 1.04 52.64
C ILE A 341 3.45 -0.15 53.58
N LYS A 342 4.47 -1.03 53.44
CA LYS A 342 4.65 -2.19 54.32
C LYS A 342 4.92 -1.78 55.76
N GLY A 343 5.72 -0.75 55.98
CA GLY A 343 5.97 -0.19 57.30
C GLY A 343 4.69 0.27 58.00
N LEU A 344 3.88 1.09 57.31
CA LEU A 344 2.60 1.58 57.82
C LEU A 344 1.56 0.46 57.99
N GLU A 345 1.55 -0.53 57.11
CA GLU A 345 0.67 -1.72 57.22
C GLU A 345 1.04 -2.57 58.46
N ASN A 346 2.34 -2.70 58.78
CA ASN A 346 2.81 -3.38 60.01
C ASN A 346 2.41 -2.58 61.26
N GLU A 347 2.60 -1.27 61.26
CA GLU A 347 2.19 -0.39 62.37
C GLU A 347 0.66 -0.46 62.58
N LEU A 348 -0.10 -0.45 61.53
CA LEU A 348 -1.56 -0.65 61.56
C LEU A 348 -1.91 -2.02 62.15
N ALA A 349 -1.19 -3.07 61.76
CA ALA A 349 -1.42 -4.44 62.25
C ALA A 349 -1.10 -4.55 63.76
N ASP A 350 -0.04 -3.90 64.24
CA ASP A 350 0.34 -3.91 65.66
C ASP A 350 -0.71 -3.20 66.54
N ILE A 351 -1.26 -2.09 66.07
CA ILE A 351 -2.35 -1.40 66.76
C ILE A 351 -3.63 -2.25 66.76
N GLN A 352 -3.86 -3.05 65.70
CA GLN A 352 -5.03 -3.92 65.55
C GLN A 352 -4.90 -5.29 66.26
N GLN A 353 -3.72 -5.72 66.66
CA GLN A 353 -3.51 -6.98 67.38
C GLN A 353 -4.20 -6.98 68.77
N THR A 354 -4.58 -5.80 69.25
CA THR A 354 -5.30 -5.67 70.53
C THR A 354 -6.79 -5.97 70.46
N THR A 355 -7.36 -6.23 69.23
CA THR A 355 -8.77 -6.57 69.08
C THR A 355 -8.97 -7.55 67.90
N ASN A 356 -9.07 -8.84 68.18
CA ASN A 356 -9.21 -9.94 67.21
C ASN A 356 -10.46 -9.81 66.28
N VAL A 357 -11.47 -9.08 66.67
CA VAL A 357 -12.75 -8.91 65.92
C VAL A 357 -12.57 -7.89 64.77
N SER A 358 -11.84 -6.81 64.98
CA SER A 358 -11.62 -5.74 63.99
C SER A 358 -10.82 -6.21 62.77
N ARG A 359 -9.88 -7.15 62.91
CA ARG A 359 -9.02 -7.64 61.82
C ARG A 359 -9.81 -8.49 60.79
N VAL A 360 -10.74 -9.31 61.27
CA VAL A 360 -11.57 -10.17 60.36
C VAL A 360 -12.54 -9.31 59.57
N ILE A 361 -13.18 -8.36 60.22
CA ILE A 361 -14.14 -7.43 59.58
C ILE A 361 -13.44 -6.57 58.53
N LEU A 362 -12.29 -6.01 58.84
CA LEU A 362 -11.49 -5.21 57.91
C LEU A 362 -11.00 -6.04 56.70
N LYS A 363 -10.58 -7.27 56.92
CA LYS A 363 -10.16 -8.17 55.82
C LYS A 363 -11.35 -8.48 54.92
N SER A 364 -12.51 -8.74 55.49
CA SER A 364 -13.74 -8.97 54.71
C SER A 364 -14.15 -7.73 53.91
N TYR A 365 -14.13 -6.55 54.52
CA TYR A 365 -14.41 -5.29 53.85
C TYR A 365 -13.48 -5.05 52.64
N TYR A 366 -12.16 -5.22 52.82
CA TYR A 366 -11.19 -5.08 51.71
C TYR A 366 -11.41 -6.11 50.59
N THR A 367 -11.82 -7.32 50.94
CA THR A 367 -12.12 -8.33 49.92
C THR A 367 -13.33 -7.93 49.10
N ILE A 368 -14.36 -7.41 49.75
CA ILE A 368 -15.58 -6.93 49.10
C ILE A 368 -15.29 -5.72 48.21
N GLU A 369 -14.59 -4.72 48.73
CA GLU A 369 -14.19 -3.53 47.93
C GLU A 369 -13.38 -3.91 46.68
N ARG A 370 -12.45 -4.84 46.82
CA ARG A 370 -11.67 -5.33 45.69
C ARG A 370 -12.54 -6.10 44.68
N GLU A 371 -13.54 -6.85 45.15
CA GLU A 371 -14.49 -7.55 44.28
C GLU A 371 -15.34 -6.55 43.52
N ILE A 372 -15.83 -5.51 44.19
CA ILE A 372 -16.60 -4.40 43.58
C ILE A 372 -15.73 -3.74 42.47
N GLU A 373 -14.52 -3.33 42.83
CA GLU A 373 -13.59 -2.67 41.88
C GLU A 373 -13.34 -3.53 40.62
N ASN A 374 -13.16 -4.83 40.79
CA ASN A 374 -12.94 -5.75 39.68
C ASN A 374 -14.19 -5.89 38.79
N LEU A 375 -15.39 -5.97 39.40
CA LEU A 375 -16.65 -6.07 38.66
C LEU A 375 -16.99 -4.76 37.95
N GLU A 376 -16.79 -3.61 38.61
CA GLU A 376 -16.98 -2.30 38.00
C GLU A 376 -16.04 -2.11 36.80
N LYS A 377 -14.77 -2.48 36.95
CA LYS A 377 -13.79 -2.40 35.86
C LYS A 377 -14.15 -3.34 34.69
N ALA A 378 -14.66 -4.54 34.99
CA ALA A 378 -15.12 -5.45 33.94
C ALA A 378 -16.32 -4.87 33.18
N ASN A 379 -17.28 -4.26 33.89
CA ASN A 379 -18.44 -3.61 33.32
C ASN A 379 -18.06 -2.36 32.51
N GLU A 380 -17.15 -1.52 33.00
CA GLU A 380 -16.63 -0.35 32.27
C GLU A 380 -15.96 -0.77 30.95
N LEU A 381 -15.14 -1.82 30.97
CA LEU A 381 -14.48 -2.35 29.78
C LEU A 381 -15.48 -2.94 28.78
N TYR A 382 -16.58 -3.53 29.25
CA TYR A 382 -17.65 -4.02 28.38
C TYR A 382 -18.35 -2.88 27.65
N ILE A 383 -18.69 -1.79 28.36
CA ILE A 383 -19.29 -0.59 27.76
C ILE A 383 -18.34 0.02 26.73
N LYS A 384 -17.08 0.27 27.12
CA LYS A 384 -16.05 0.85 26.22
C LYS A 384 -15.87 0.02 24.94
N LYS A 385 -15.89 -1.30 25.05
CA LYS A 385 -15.84 -2.18 23.87
C LYS A 385 -17.03 -1.95 22.95
N GLY A 386 -18.23 -1.86 23.52
CA GLY A 386 -19.45 -1.58 22.75
C GLY A 386 -19.36 -0.26 22.01
N ASP A 387 -18.88 0.79 22.68
CA ASP A 387 -18.72 2.13 22.12
C ASP A 387 -17.66 2.16 20.99
N TRP A 388 -16.50 1.55 21.19
CA TRP A 388 -15.46 1.48 20.18
C TRP A 388 -15.89 0.67 18.96
N HIS A 389 -16.55 -0.46 19.18
CA HIS A 389 -17.08 -1.25 18.07
C HIS A 389 -18.12 -0.48 17.26
N LYS A 390 -19.00 0.24 17.93
CA LYS A 390 -19.99 1.10 17.29
C LYS A 390 -19.35 2.25 16.54
N ASP A 391 -18.37 2.93 17.15
CA ASP A 391 -17.63 4.02 16.49
C ASP A 391 -16.90 3.52 15.24
N ALA A 392 -16.21 2.37 15.30
CA ALA A 392 -15.56 1.76 14.16
C ALA A 392 -16.55 1.45 13.02
N GLN A 393 -17.73 0.89 13.34
CA GLN A 393 -18.78 0.64 12.35
C GLN A 393 -19.33 1.92 11.73
N GLU A 394 -19.57 2.96 12.52
CA GLU A 394 -20.07 4.26 12.03
C GLU A 394 -19.03 4.94 11.12
N LYS A 395 -17.74 4.90 11.47
CA LYS A 395 -16.65 5.44 10.63
C LYS A 395 -16.51 4.66 9.33
N GLU A 396 -16.51 3.31 9.38
CA GLU A 396 -16.47 2.47 8.18
C GLU A 396 -17.69 2.71 7.28
N LYS A 397 -18.87 2.85 7.84
CA LYS A 397 -20.09 3.18 7.09
C LYS A 397 -19.98 4.54 6.41
N SER A 398 -19.56 5.57 7.13
CA SER A 398 -19.37 6.92 6.58
C SER A 398 -18.34 6.93 5.45
N LEU A 399 -17.20 6.23 5.62
CA LEU A 399 -16.18 6.07 4.58
C LEU A 399 -16.77 5.35 3.37
N THR A 400 -17.52 4.27 3.57
CA THR A 400 -18.14 3.48 2.49
C THR A 400 -19.12 4.33 1.69
N GLU A 401 -19.99 5.10 2.34
CA GLU A 401 -20.97 5.96 1.68
C GLU A 401 -20.29 7.07 0.85
N LYS A 402 -19.29 7.75 1.42
CA LYS A 402 -18.56 8.80 0.68
C LYS A 402 -17.71 8.22 -0.45
N THR A 403 -17.10 7.06 -0.23
CA THR A 403 -16.37 6.35 -1.28
C THR A 403 -17.29 6.00 -2.44
N ALA A 404 -18.51 5.50 -2.16
CA ALA A 404 -19.49 5.18 -3.18
C ALA A 404 -19.87 6.40 -4.05
N VAL A 405 -20.01 7.58 -3.45
CA VAL A 405 -20.28 8.83 -4.19
C VAL A 405 -19.12 9.19 -5.13
N GLN A 406 -17.87 9.11 -4.63
CA GLN A 406 -16.68 9.41 -5.45
C GLN A 406 -16.53 8.43 -6.61
N ILE A 407 -16.74 7.14 -6.32
CA ILE A 407 -16.70 6.11 -7.35
C ILE A 407 -17.81 6.29 -8.38
N ALA A 408 -19.04 6.61 -7.98
CA ALA A 408 -20.14 6.89 -8.89
C ALA A 408 -19.81 8.06 -9.84
N THR A 409 -19.18 9.12 -9.30
CA THR A 409 -18.71 10.27 -10.08
C THR A 409 -17.64 9.87 -11.10
N LEU A 410 -16.68 9.06 -10.68
CA LEU A 410 -15.62 8.52 -11.53
C LEU A 410 -16.22 7.72 -12.70
N ILE A 411 -17.10 6.79 -12.37
CA ILE A 411 -17.73 5.91 -13.36
C ILE A 411 -18.58 6.68 -14.35
N ALA A 412 -19.35 7.66 -13.89
CA ALA A 412 -20.14 8.50 -14.78
C ALA A 412 -19.24 9.21 -15.81
N LYS A 413 -18.09 9.74 -15.39
CA LYS A 413 -17.10 10.38 -16.27
C LYS A 413 -16.50 9.38 -17.28
N ILE A 414 -16.09 8.20 -16.82
CA ILE A 414 -15.49 7.16 -17.67
C ILE A 414 -16.53 6.65 -18.67
N ASN A 415 -17.74 6.32 -18.23
CA ASN A 415 -18.82 5.84 -19.09
C ASN A 415 -19.22 6.88 -20.14
N ALA A 416 -19.33 8.15 -19.76
CA ALA A 416 -19.60 9.23 -20.69
C ALA A 416 -18.54 9.32 -21.80
N LYS A 417 -17.25 9.20 -21.42
CA LYS A 417 -16.15 9.23 -22.39
C LYS A 417 -16.10 7.97 -23.25
N MET A 418 -16.36 6.80 -22.71
CA MET A 418 -16.48 5.57 -23.49
C MET A 418 -17.63 5.64 -24.49
N LEU A 419 -18.76 6.23 -24.10
CA LEU A 419 -19.90 6.44 -25.00
C LEU A 419 -19.55 7.42 -26.13
N GLU A 420 -18.83 8.52 -25.82
CA GLU A 420 -18.33 9.46 -26.82
C GLU A 420 -17.43 8.75 -27.83
N ILE A 421 -16.41 8.01 -27.37
CA ILE A 421 -15.51 7.23 -28.23
C ILE A 421 -16.30 6.20 -29.07
N ASN A 422 -17.27 5.52 -28.47
CA ASN A 422 -18.06 4.54 -29.18
C ASN A 422 -18.90 5.18 -30.31
N LYS A 423 -19.48 6.35 -30.08
CA LYS A 423 -20.24 7.09 -31.10
C LYS A 423 -19.35 7.58 -32.24
N GLU A 424 -18.22 8.20 -31.89
CA GLU A 424 -17.33 8.86 -32.83
C GLU A 424 -16.57 7.87 -33.72
N TYR A 425 -15.94 6.87 -33.12
CA TYR A 425 -15.05 5.95 -33.84
C TYR A 425 -15.71 4.64 -34.23
N TYR A 426 -16.54 4.06 -33.35
CA TYR A 426 -17.20 2.78 -33.65
C TYR A 426 -18.61 2.92 -34.22
N LYS A 427 -19.07 4.18 -34.44
CA LYS A 427 -20.34 4.51 -35.09
C LYS A 427 -21.58 3.80 -34.52
N ASN A 428 -21.56 3.47 -33.24
CA ASN A 428 -22.61 2.72 -32.54
C ASN A 428 -22.97 1.38 -33.18
N GLU A 429 -22.05 0.72 -33.90
CA GLU A 429 -22.30 -0.65 -34.44
C GLU A 429 -22.54 -1.68 -33.34
N THR A 430 -22.02 -1.42 -32.16
CA THR A 430 -22.28 -2.17 -30.92
C THR A 430 -22.58 -1.22 -29.81
N ASN A 431 -23.18 -1.68 -28.73
CA ASN A 431 -23.35 -0.90 -27.53
C ASN A 431 -21.99 -0.44 -26.98
N SER A 432 -21.99 0.71 -26.27
CA SER A 432 -20.81 1.17 -25.56
C SER A 432 -20.50 0.23 -24.38
N PRO A 433 -19.23 -0.05 -24.09
CA PRO A 433 -18.90 -0.75 -22.86
C PRO A 433 -19.34 0.09 -21.65
N ILE A 434 -19.73 -0.58 -20.59
CA ILE A 434 -20.22 0.03 -19.36
C ILE A 434 -19.40 -0.50 -18.18
N LEU A 435 -18.92 0.41 -17.37
CA LEU A 435 -18.39 0.12 -16.05
C LEU A 435 -19.49 0.38 -15.02
N ALA A 436 -19.86 -0.61 -14.23
CA ALA A 436 -20.89 -0.52 -13.19
C ALA A 436 -20.36 -1.00 -11.84
N ILE A 437 -20.96 -0.56 -10.74
CA ILE A 437 -20.62 -1.01 -9.39
C ILE A 437 -21.87 -1.61 -8.73
N PRO A 438 -22.02 -2.93 -8.81
CA PRO A 438 -23.11 -3.61 -8.12
C PRO A 438 -22.97 -3.58 -6.59
N SER A 439 -21.76 -3.40 -6.06
CA SER A 439 -21.50 -3.27 -4.63
C SER A 439 -20.20 -2.48 -4.38
N PRO A 440 -19.98 -1.90 -3.18
CA PRO A 440 -18.79 -1.10 -2.87
C PRO A 440 -17.44 -1.84 -3.01
N LYS A 441 -17.47 -3.16 -3.13
CA LYS A 441 -16.26 -4.01 -3.21
C LYS A 441 -16.11 -4.71 -4.56
N LYS A 442 -17.05 -4.50 -5.50
CA LYS A 442 -17.07 -5.18 -6.81
C LYS A 442 -17.45 -4.22 -7.92
N TYR A 443 -16.86 -4.40 -9.08
CA TYR A 443 -17.30 -3.75 -10.30
C TYR A 443 -17.67 -4.79 -11.36
N LEU A 444 -18.46 -4.37 -12.32
CA LEU A 444 -18.82 -5.11 -13.51
C LEU A 444 -18.37 -4.30 -14.71
N PHE A 445 -17.70 -4.94 -15.67
CA PHE A 445 -17.35 -4.34 -16.95
C PHE A 445 -17.84 -5.21 -18.08
N GLU A 446 -18.75 -4.70 -18.87
CA GLU A 446 -19.35 -5.44 -19.98
C GLU A 446 -19.82 -4.52 -21.11
N THR A 447 -20.00 -5.09 -22.28
CA THR A 447 -20.75 -4.45 -23.35
C THR A 447 -22.14 -5.10 -23.40
N PRO A 448 -23.22 -4.36 -23.12
CA PRO A 448 -24.58 -4.91 -23.16
C PRO A 448 -24.88 -5.57 -24.49
N ASP A 449 -25.54 -6.73 -24.45
CA ASP A 449 -25.98 -7.52 -25.58
C ASP A 449 -24.87 -8.01 -26.54
N ASP A 450 -23.59 -7.86 -26.19
CA ASP A 450 -22.45 -8.38 -26.95
C ASP A 450 -21.35 -8.94 -26.04
N LEU A 451 -21.41 -10.24 -25.79
CA LEU A 451 -20.45 -10.95 -24.92
C LEU A 451 -19.28 -11.58 -25.71
N GLY A 452 -19.20 -11.31 -27.02
CA GLY A 452 -18.15 -11.83 -27.89
C GLY A 452 -16.76 -11.32 -27.45
N THR A 453 -15.74 -12.18 -27.51
CA THR A 453 -14.37 -11.87 -27.12
C THR A 453 -13.83 -10.62 -27.80
N GLY A 454 -14.07 -10.47 -29.09
CA GLY A 454 -13.62 -9.28 -29.85
C GLY A 454 -14.29 -7.98 -29.39
N CYS A 455 -15.53 -8.04 -28.88
CA CYS A 455 -16.21 -6.89 -28.31
C CYS A 455 -15.63 -6.54 -26.91
N ARG A 456 -15.29 -7.54 -26.13
CA ARG A 456 -14.67 -7.34 -24.82
C ARG A 456 -13.30 -6.66 -24.94
N TYR A 457 -12.44 -7.10 -25.88
CA TYR A 457 -11.17 -6.41 -26.14
C TYR A 457 -11.36 -5.00 -26.69
N LYS A 458 -12.34 -4.78 -27.59
CA LYS A 458 -12.76 -3.43 -28.01
C LYS A 458 -13.15 -2.59 -26.78
N GLY A 459 -13.93 -3.18 -25.88
CA GLY A 459 -14.36 -2.53 -24.64
C GLY A 459 -13.18 -2.12 -23.76
N MET A 460 -12.21 -3.03 -23.56
CA MET A 460 -11.00 -2.76 -22.78
C MET A 460 -10.18 -1.62 -23.40
N ILE A 461 -9.96 -1.64 -24.71
CA ILE A 461 -9.25 -0.56 -25.42
C ILE A 461 -10.01 0.77 -25.27
N THR A 462 -11.34 0.75 -25.39
CA THR A 462 -12.18 1.94 -25.21
C THR A 462 -12.04 2.53 -23.80
N LEU A 463 -12.01 1.67 -22.78
CA LEU A 463 -11.76 2.06 -21.38
C LEU A 463 -10.38 2.68 -21.21
N ASP A 464 -9.33 2.01 -21.71
CA ASP A 464 -7.95 2.47 -21.58
C ASP A 464 -7.76 3.83 -22.28
N MET A 465 -8.38 4.03 -23.43
CA MET A 465 -8.37 5.31 -24.15
C MET A 465 -9.19 6.39 -23.43
N ALA A 466 -10.31 6.04 -22.82
CA ALA A 466 -11.07 6.98 -22.00
C ALA A 466 -10.26 7.44 -20.78
N VAL A 467 -9.61 6.50 -20.09
CA VAL A 467 -8.74 6.82 -18.95
C VAL A 467 -7.52 7.64 -19.38
N LEU A 468 -6.88 7.29 -20.49
CA LEU A 468 -5.76 8.05 -21.04
C LEU A 468 -6.15 9.53 -21.28
N GLN A 469 -7.34 9.77 -21.85
CA GLN A 469 -7.79 11.13 -22.16
C GLN A 469 -8.27 11.91 -20.92
N LEU A 470 -8.81 11.24 -19.91
CA LEU A 470 -9.42 11.87 -18.73
C LEU A 470 -8.48 12.06 -17.54
N SER A 471 -7.32 11.39 -17.53
CA SER A 471 -6.42 11.38 -16.37
C SER A 471 -5.02 11.87 -16.71
N SER A 472 -4.15 11.89 -15.70
CA SER A 472 -2.72 12.18 -15.86
C SER A 472 -1.88 10.99 -16.38
N LEU A 473 -2.51 9.88 -16.79
CA LEU A 473 -1.81 8.75 -17.40
C LEU A 473 -0.98 9.22 -18.60
N PRO A 474 0.35 9.05 -18.60
CA PRO A 474 1.20 9.59 -19.65
C PRO A 474 1.35 8.65 -20.85
N VAL A 475 1.16 7.36 -20.64
CA VAL A 475 1.50 6.31 -21.60
C VAL A 475 0.63 5.08 -21.41
N LEU A 476 0.35 4.39 -22.49
CA LEU A 476 -0.20 3.03 -22.48
C LEU A 476 0.48 2.16 -23.55
N ALA A 477 0.35 0.84 -23.40
CA ALA A 477 0.79 -0.11 -24.41
C ALA A 477 -0.29 -1.18 -24.65
N HIS A 478 -0.53 -1.53 -25.91
CA HIS A 478 -1.47 -2.57 -26.33
C HIS A 478 -0.76 -3.62 -27.19
N ASP A 479 -0.79 -4.87 -26.73
CA ASP A 479 -0.19 -5.98 -27.45
C ASP A 479 -1.09 -6.49 -28.58
N SER A 480 -0.50 -7.06 -29.61
CA SER A 480 -1.15 -7.64 -30.78
C SER A 480 -2.24 -8.67 -30.43
N LEU A 481 -2.11 -9.37 -29.31
CA LEU A 481 -3.12 -10.32 -28.82
C LEU A 481 -4.51 -9.70 -28.69
N MET A 482 -4.60 -8.43 -28.34
CA MET A 482 -5.89 -7.73 -28.19
C MET A 482 -6.62 -7.57 -29.52
N PHE A 483 -5.90 -7.49 -30.63
CA PHE A 483 -6.46 -7.29 -31.97
C PHE A 483 -6.83 -8.58 -32.68
N VAL A 484 -6.17 -9.70 -32.35
CA VAL A 484 -6.39 -11.01 -33.00
C VAL A 484 -7.84 -11.47 -32.93
N GLN A 485 -8.53 -11.13 -31.86
CA GLN A 485 -9.92 -11.50 -31.61
C GLN A 485 -10.94 -10.49 -32.17
N MET A 486 -10.46 -9.33 -32.65
CA MET A 486 -11.31 -8.27 -33.19
C MET A 486 -11.49 -8.42 -34.70
N SER A 487 -12.67 -8.02 -35.21
CA SER A 487 -12.86 -7.91 -36.65
C SER A 487 -12.02 -6.77 -37.25
N TYR A 488 -11.57 -6.90 -38.48
CA TYR A 488 -10.79 -5.89 -39.19
C TYR A 488 -11.39 -4.48 -39.09
N PRO A 489 -12.69 -4.27 -39.36
CA PRO A 489 -13.28 -2.93 -39.22
C PRO A 489 -13.16 -2.32 -37.81
N ARG A 490 -13.22 -3.16 -36.78
CA ARG A 490 -13.02 -2.67 -35.39
C ARG A 490 -11.54 -2.28 -35.14
N VAL A 491 -10.61 -3.06 -35.67
CA VAL A 491 -9.15 -2.73 -35.58
C VAL A 491 -8.88 -1.43 -36.33
N GLU A 492 -9.39 -1.26 -37.54
CA GLU A 492 -9.24 -0.02 -38.33
C GLU A 492 -9.71 1.21 -37.60
N ARG A 493 -10.87 1.15 -36.94
CA ARG A 493 -11.38 2.25 -36.11
C ARG A 493 -10.56 2.51 -34.87
N THR A 494 -10.02 1.45 -34.30
CA THR A 494 -9.11 1.58 -33.15
C THR A 494 -7.83 2.35 -33.55
N PHE A 495 -7.24 2.07 -34.71
CA PHE A 495 -6.09 2.83 -35.19
C PHE A 495 -6.41 4.30 -35.51
N LYS A 496 -7.61 4.59 -36.00
CA LYS A 496 -8.09 5.97 -36.14
C LYS A 496 -8.20 6.68 -34.80
N LEU A 497 -8.70 5.99 -33.77
CA LEU A 497 -8.77 6.52 -32.39
C LEU A 497 -7.38 6.79 -31.82
N TYR A 498 -6.41 5.89 -32.00
CA TYR A 498 -5.04 6.10 -31.55
C TYR A 498 -4.38 7.31 -32.23
N ASN A 499 -4.60 7.47 -33.52
CA ASN A 499 -4.02 8.56 -34.32
C ASN A 499 -4.47 9.96 -33.88
N GLN A 500 -5.54 10.10 -33.11
CA GLN A 500 -6.00 11.38 -32.57
C GLN A 500 -5.22 11.85 -31.33
N ILE A 501 -4.45 10.97 -30.71
CA ILE A 501 -3.69 11.31 -29.52
C ILE A 501 -2.33 11.87 -29.95
N SER A 502 -2.06 13.11 -29.51
CA SER A 502 -0.82 13.84 -29.87
C SER A 502 0.03 14.28 -28.67
N ASN A 503 -0.54 14.27 -27.47
CA ASN A 503 0.13 14.81 -26.26
C ASN A 503 0.55 13.75 -25.25
N LYS A 504 0.29 12.49 -25.54
CA LYS A 504 0.66 11.31 -24.72
C LYS A 504 1.29 10.26 -25.62
N GLN A 505 1.76 9.16 -25.08
CA GLN A 505 2.34 8.09 -25.89
C GLN A 505 1.48 6.83 -25.86
N ILE A 506 1.28 6.24 -27.01
CA ILE A 506 0.60 4.97 -27.19
C ILE A 506 1.56 4.04 -27.93
N PHE A 507 1.93 2.92 -27.32
CA PHE A 507 2.74 1.89 -27.94
C PHE A 507 1.86 0.71 -28.33
N VAL A 508 1.87 0.34 -29.60
CA VAL A 508 1.01 -0.73 -30.12
C VAL A 508 1.84 -1.75 -30.87
N ALA A 509 1.74 -3.01 -30.49
CA ALA A 509 2.23 -4.10 -31.33
C ALA A 509 1.08 -4.59 -32.22
N VAL A 510 1.32 -4.76 -33.52
CA VAL A 510 0.33 -5.24 -34.48
C VAL A 510 0.98 -6.16 -35.51
N ASP A 511 0.18 -7.07 -36.05
CA ASP A 511 0.51 -7.92 -37.19
C ASP A 511 -0.71 -8.02 -38.12
N ARG A 512 -0.55 -8.71 -39.26
CA ARG A 512 -1.65 -8.97 -40.26
C ARG A 512 -2.29 -7.68 -40.79
N THR A 513 -1.43 -6.69 -41.05
CA THR A 513 -1.88 -5.35 -41.46
C THR A 513 -2.41 -5.31 -42.91
N THR A 514 -2.06 -6.30 -43.77
CA THR A 514 -2.50 -6.39 -45.15
C THR A 514 -4.02 -6.52 -45.35
N ASN A 515 -4.73 -7.04 -44.34
CA ASN A 515 -6.17 -7.19 -44.36
C ASN A 515 -6.95 -5.94 -43.97
N LEU A 516 -6.26 -4.90 -43.55
CA LEU A 516 -6.83 -3.61 -43.15
C LEU A 516 -7.04 -2.73 -44.41
N ASN A 517 -7.93 -1.74 -44.31
CA ASN A 517 -8.13 -0.75 -45.37
C ASN A 517 -6.88 0.13 -45.57
N ASP A 518 -6.81 0.81 -46.71
CA ASP A 518 -5.63 1.64 -47.09
C ASP A 518 -5.36 2.75 -46.09
N GLU A 519 -6.37 3.41 -45.55
CA GLU A 519 -6.21 4.49 -44.57
C GLU A 519 -5.56 3.99 -43.28
N SER A 520 -6.01 2.85 -42.77
CA SER A 520 -5.44 2.27 -41.54
C SER A 520 -4.05 1.72 -41.76
N ARG A 521 -3.76 1.16 -42.92
CA ARG A 521 -2.39 0.75 -43.30
C ARG A 521 -1.45 1.96 -43.36
N GLU A 522 -1.89 3.08 -43.91
CA GLU A 522 -1.09 4.29 -43.97
C GLU A 522 -0.84 4.88 -42.56
N ILE A 523 -1.87 4.89 -41.67
CA ILE A 523 -1.70 5.27 -40.26
C ILE A 523 -0.65 4.36 -39.59
N ILE A 524 -0.75 3.06 -39.74
CA ILE A 524 0.21 2.12 -39.14
C ILE A 524 1.60 2.38 -39.68
N LYS A 525 1.77 2.41 -41.00
CA LYS A 525 3.06 2.60 -41.68
C LYS A 525 3.74 3.90 -41.29
N SER A 526 3.00 5.02 -41.22
CA SER A 526 3.56 6.32 -40.86
C SER A 526 4.01 6.40 -39.39
N HIS A 527 3.45 5.54 -38.52
CA HIS A 527 3.81 5.46 -37.09
C HIS A 527 4.66 4.25 -36.73
N THR A 528 5.03 3.40 -37.71
CA THR A 528 5.90 2.24 -37.46
C THR A 528 7.31 2.70 -37.09
N LYS A 529 7.71 2.35 -35.86
CA LYS A 529 9.03 2.64 -35.27
C LYS A 529 9.96 1.45 -35.34
N LEU A 530 9.39 0.25 -35.32
CA LEU A 530 10.12 -1.01 -35.43
C LEU A 530 9.31 -1.99 -36.26
N TYR A 531 9.92 -2.50 -37.34
CA TYR A 531 9.37 -3.60 -38.13
C TYR A 531 10.14 -4.89 -37.82
N LEU A 532 9.43 -5.96 -37.50
CA LEU A 532 9.99 -7.27 -37.17
C LEU A 532 9.42 -8.35 -38.10
N SER A 533 10.28 -9.27 -38.51
CA SER A 533 9.88 -10.44 -39.31
C SER A 533 10.74 -11.64 -38.95
N PRO A 534 10.37 -12.86 -39.36
CA PRO A 534 11.24 -14.03 -39.28
C PRO A 534 12.51 -13.90 -40.11
N ASP A 535 13.34 -14.91 -39.98
CA ASP A 535 14.54 -15.15 -40.82
C ASP A 535 15.60 -14.03 -40.72
N GLY A 536 15.91 -13.65 -39.48
CA GLY A 536 17.03 -12.76 -39.17
C GLY A 536 16.58 -11.31 -38.86
N ASN A 537 15.32 -11.01 -38.95
CA ASN A 537 14.79 -9.68 -38.60
C ASN A 537 13.91 -9.68 -37.32
N GLU A 538 14.07 -10.70 -36.48
CA GLU A 538 13.55 -10.72 -35.12
C GLU A 538 14.26 -9.66 -34.27
N LEU A 539 13.70 -9.27 -33.10
CA LEU A 539 14.26 -8.22 -32.24
C LEU A 539 15.76 -8.41 -31.94
N PHE A 540 16.13 -9.64 -31.63
CA PHE A 540 17.52 -10.02 -31.36
C PHE A 540 18.23 -10.64 -32.57
N GLY A 541 17.62 -10.62 -33.77
CA GLY A 541 18.16 -11.12 -35.02
C GLY A 541 17.98 -12.61 -35.23
N TRP A 542 17.38 -13.36 -34.32
CA TRP A 542 17.20 -14.80 -34.48
C TRP A 542 16.10 -15.34 -33.57
N TYR A 543 15.54 -16.48 -33.95
CA TYR A 543 14.53 -17.22 -33.21
C TYR A 543 15.14 -18.45 -32.53
N TRP A 544 15.03 -18.55 -31.20
CA TRP A 544 15.62 -19.67 -30.43
C TRP A 544 14.64 -20.80 -30.10
N GLY A 545 13.41 -20.74 -30.55
CA GLY A 545 12.41 -21.80 -30.35
C GLY A 545 12.46 -22.93 -31.37
N LYS A 546 13.38 -22.91 -32.34
CA LYS A 546 13.56 -24.03 -33.27
C LYS A 546 14.18 -25.22 -32.53
N PRO A 547 13.76 -26.49 -32.83
CA PRO A 547 14.44 -27.67 -32.35
C PRO A 547 15.91 -27.57 -32.71
N LYS A 548 16.80 -27.86 -31.77
CA LYS A 548 18.21 -28.04 -32.12
C LYS A 548 18.27 -29.25 -33.08
N GLU A 549 18.81 -29.07 -34.26
CA GLU A 549 19.19 -30.19 -35.12
C GLU A 549 20.12 -31.07 -34.28
N VAL A 550 19.71 -32.32 -34.04
CA VAL A 550 20.45 -33.33 -33.28
C VAL A 550 21.58 -33.87 -34.11
#